data_fbd85ad27b15e9a5c1bb027c0b744188
#
_entry.id   fbd85ad27b15e9a5c1bb027c0b744188
#
_cell.length_a   1.000
_cell.length_b   1.000
_cell.length_c   1.000
_cell.angle_alpha   90.00
_cell.angle_beta   90.00
_cell.angle_gamma   90.00
#
_symmetry.space_group_name_H-M   'P 1'
#
loop_
_entity.id
_entity.type
_entity.pdbx_description
1 polymer ?
#
loop_
_entity_poly.entity_id
_entity_poly.type
_entity_poly.pdbx_seq_one_letter_code
_entity_poly.pdbx_strand_id
1 'polypeptide(L)'
;MSTLHKKIENYIFGEISTHELLDTAFTKKQEYFGKDITYSPKVFIPLTTLCQDSCGYCTFVKSPKEGGTYLTFDEVDAIAYVGQQTGCYEALFTLGDKPENKWSFALEQLNKFGYENTFSYLVENAKRINDKYHLLPHINPGLMSQNEIIEYKKHSPSGGLMLETFSSRINEKGHAHYGAKTLSLIHISEPTRRLVI
;
A
#
# COMPACT_ATOMS: atom_id res chain seq x y z
N MET A 1 -13.40 -27.68 7.09
CA MET A 1 -12.11 -26.99 7.30
C MET A 1 -11.04 -27.71 6.51
N SER A 2 -10.19 -27.01 5.77
CA SER A 2 -9.08 -27.65 5.06
C SER A 2 -8.02 -28.15 6.06
N THR A 3 -7.28 -29.17 5.68
CA THR A 3 -6.17 -29.73 6.50
C THR A 3 -5.15 -28.65 6.91
N LEU A 4 -4.98 -27.62 6.07
CA LEU A 4 -4.10 -26.49 6.35
C LEU A 4 -4.62 -25.59 7.49
N HIS A 5 -5.92 -25.28 7.50
CA HIS A 5 -6.52 -24.50 8.60
C HIS A 5 -6.30 -25.16 9.95
N LYS A 6 -6.53 -26.48 10.03
CA LYS A 6 -6.31 -27.23 11.25
C LYS A 6 -4.85 -27.19 11.72
N LYS A 7 -3.88 -27.26 10.81
CA LYS A 7 -2.46 -27.12 11.17
C LYS A 7 -2.10 -25.72 11.68
N ILE A 8 -2.69 -24.67 11.13
CA ILE A 8 -2.48 -23.29 11.61
C ILE A 8 -3.07 -23.14 13.02
N GLU A 9 -4.28 -23.65 13.25
CA GLU A 9 -4.89 -23.66 14.58
C GLU A 9 -4.01 -24.40 15.59
N ASN A 10 -3.57 -25.59 15.27
CA ASN A 10 -2.68 -26.40 16.12
C ASN A 10 -1.37 -25.66 16.44
N TYR A 11 -0.81 -24.91 15.50
CA TYR A 11 0.36 -24.05 15.76
C TYR A 11 0.04 -22.91 16.74
N ILE A 12 -1.09 -22.22 16.54
CA ILE A 12 -1.53 -21.12 17.43
C ILE A 12 -1.74 -21.62 18.85
N PHE A 13 -2.25 -22.82 19.02
CA PHE A 13 -2.45 -23.46 20.34
C PHE A 13 -1.22 -24.21 20.89
N GLY A 14 -0.10 -24.15 20.17
CA GLY A 14 1.16 -24.76 20.62
C GLY A 14 1.20 -26.30 20.50
N GLU A 15 0.30 -26.89 19.72
CA GLU A 15 0.23 -28.35 19.49
C GLU A 15 1.26 -28.85 18.47
N ILE A 16 1.77 -27.97 17.60
CA ILE A 16 2.86 -28.26 16.68
C ILE A 16 3.95 -27.21 16.75
N SER A 17 5.19 -27.61 16.42
CA SER A 17 6.34 -26.71 16.42
C SER A 17 6.37 -25.76 15.20
N THR A 18 7.10 -24.67 15.32
CA THR A 18 7.39 -23.76 14.19
C THR A 18 8.05 -24.52 13.02
N HIS A 19 8.95 -25.48 13.32
CA HIS A 19 9.63 -26.26 12.31
C HIS A 19 8.64 -27.11 11.50
N GLU A 20 7.73 -27.79 12.16
CA GLU A 20 6.69 -28.60 11.50
C GLU A 20 5.76 -27.77 10.63
N LEU A 21 5.41 -26.54 11.07
CA LEU A 21 4.63 -25.60 10.26
C LEU A 21 5.40 -25.14 9.01
N LEU A 22 6.69 -24.81 9.17
CA LEU A 22 7.58 -24.42 8.07
C LEU A 22 7.77 -25.55 7.04
N ASP A 23 7.96 -26.78 7.48
CA ASP A 23 8.07 -27.95 6.60
C ASP A 23 6.78 -28.17 5.81
N THR A 24 5.64 -27.99 6.46
CA THR A 24 4.33 -28.06 5.79
C THR A 24 4.18 -26.97 4.72
N ALA A 25 4.54 -25.72 5.05
CA ALA A 25 4.50 -24.60 4.11
C ALA A 25 5.46 -24.81 2.94
N PHE A 26 6.68 -25.28 3.22
CA PHE A 26 7.68 -25.60 2.20
C PHE A 26 7.20 -26.71 1.26
N THR A 27 6.64 -27.80 1.79
CA THR A 27 6.08 -28.89 1.00
C THR A 27 4.96 -28.37 0.08
N LYS A 28 4.04 -27.57 0.61
CA LYS A 28 2.97 -26.95 -0.18
C LYS A 28 3.52 -26.04 -1.28
N LYS A 29 4.50 -25.21 -0.95
CA LYS A 29 5.18 -24.36 -1.94
C LYS A 29 5.80 -25.20 -3.05
N GLN A 30 6.47 -26.29 -2.70
CA GLN A 30 7.11 -27.20 -3.67
C GLN A 30 6.08 -27.89 -4.58
N GLU A 31 4.93 -28.33 -4.04
CA GLU A 31 3.85 -28.96 -4.82
C GLU A 31 3.32 -28.04 -5.94
N TYR A 32 3.18 -26.72 -5.67
CA TYR A 32 2.58 -25.77 -6.60
C TYR A 32 3.59 -24.99 -7.46
N PHE A 33 4.77 -24.71 -6.92
CA PHE A 33 5.74 -23.77 -7.54
C PHE A 33 7.14 -24.37 -7.71
N GLY A 34 7.33 -25.65 -7.36
CA GLY A 34 8.64 -26.28 -7.44
C GLY A 34 9.68 -25.56 -6.57
N LYS A 35 10.92 -25.50 -7.05
CA LYS A 35 12.04 -24.83 -6.35
C LYS A 35 12.15 -23.35 -6.66
N ASP A 36 11.40 -22.86 -7.63
CA ASP A 36 11.52 -21.49 -8.10
C ASP A 36 11.00 -20.49 -7.06
N ILE A 37 11.71 -19.38 -6.93
CA ILE A 37 11.32 -18.23 -6.13
C ILE A 37 11.36 -17.03 -7.09
N THR A 38 10.21 -16.40 -7.25
CA THR A 38 10.10 -15.18 -8.05
C THR A 38 10.25 -13.95 -7.17
N TYR A 39 10.82 -12.90 -7.73
CA TYR A 39 10.87 -11.58 -7.10
C TYR A 39 10.64 -10.50 -8.17
N SER A 40 10.16 -9.34 -7.74
CA SER A 40 10.00 -8.18 -8.59
C SER A 40 10.82 -7.02 -8.02
N PRO A 41 11.91 -6.61 -8.68
CA PRO A 41 12.68 -5.45 -8.26
C PRO A 41 11.84 -4.19 -8.47
N LYS A 42 11.62 -3.43 -7.39
CA LYS A 42 10.78 -2.23 -7.38
C LYS A 42 11.57 -1.02 -6.91
N VAL A 43 11.37 0.11 -7.56
CA VAL A 43 11.77 1.39 -7.00
C VAL A 43 10.65 1.94 -6.09
N PHE A 44 11.02 2.42 -4.93
CA PHE A 44 10.08 2.97 -3.94
C PHE A 44 9.89 4.47 -4.16
N ILE A 45 8.65 4.90 -4.35
CA ILE A 45 8.28 6.32 -4.56
C ILE A 45 7.35 6.75 -3.43
N PRO A 46 7.87 7.44 -2.40
CA PRO A 46 7.07 7.98 -1.30
C PRO A 46 6.37 9.28 -1.71
N LEU A 47 5.30 9.19 -2.51
CA LEU A 47 4.68 10.35 -3.18
C LEU A 47 4.31 11.47 -2.22
N THR A 48 3.84 11.15 -1.02
CA THR A 48 3.68 12.11 0.08
C THR A 48 3.88 11.47 1.43
N THR A 49 4.52 12.19 2.34
CA THR A 49 4.64 11.83 3.75
C THR A 49 3.51 12.41 4.61
N LEU A 50 2.64 13.25 4.03
CA LEU A 50 1.43 13.74 4.70
C LEU A 50 0.37 12.63 4.76
N CYS A 51 -0.46 12.60 5.81
CA CYS A 51 -1.56 11.65 5.97
C CYS A 51 -2.69 12.28 6.79
N GLN A 52 -3.93 11.87 6.53
CA GLN A 52 -5.04 12.25 7.40
C GLN A 52 -5.04 11.48 8.72
N ASP A 53 -4.46 10.29 8.76
CA ASP A 53 -4.39 9.44 9.95
C ASP A 53 -3.17 9.76 10.83
N SER A 54 -3.21 9.27 12.08
CA SER A 54 -2.15 9.45 13.08
C SER A 54 -1.87 8.15 13.82
N CYS A 55 -1.52 7.10 13.06
CA CYS A 55 -1.21 5.79 13.61
C CYS A 55 0.05 5.84 14.48
N GLY A 56 -0.04 5.39 15.72
CA GLY A 56 1.05 5.48 16.70
C GLY A 56 2.30 4.64 16.37
N TYR A 57 2.19 3.70 15.43
CA TYR A 57 3.32 2.88 14.96
C TYR A 57 3.96 3.42 13.66
N CYS A 58 3.30 4.36 12.97
CA CYS A 58 3.76 4.83 11.68
C CYS A 58 4.91 5.85 11.82
N THR A 59 6.08 5.48 11.34
CA THR A 59 7.27 6.34 11.29
C THR A 59 7.41 7.11 9.97
N PHE A 60 6.53 6.83 9.01
CA PHE A 60 6.57 7.42 7.66
C PHE A 60 5.91 8.80 7.62
N VAL A 61 4.81 8.96 8.37
CA VAL A 61 3.98 10.18 8.34
C VAL A 61 4.69 11.34 9.04
N LYS A 62 4.65 12.50 8.38
CA LYS A 62 5.12 13.79 8.92
C LYS A 62 4.03 14.83 8.78
N SER A 63 3.86 15.66 9.81
CA SER A 63 3.03 16.87 9.69
C SER A 63 3.71 17.92 8.81
N PRO A 64 2.99 18.94 8.31
CA PRO A 64 3.60 20.06 7.58
C PRO A 64 4.71 20.76 8.37
N LYS A 65 4.58 20.86 9.70
CA LYS A 65 5.60 21.45 10.59
C LYS A 65 6.87 20.63 10.69
N GLU A 66 6.78 19.33 10.47
CA GLU A 66 7.90 18.38 10.48
C GLU A 66 8.48 18.16 9.07
N GLY A 67 8.06 18.97 8.09
CA GLY A 67 8.53 18.89 6.71
C GLY A 67 7.77 17.86 5.88
N GLY A 68 6.56 17.47 6.28
CA GLY A 68 5.68 16.65 5.44
C GLY A 68 5.28 17.41 4.18
N THR A 69 5.40 16.75 3.02
CA THR A 69 5.17 17.34 1.70
C THR A 69 4.83 16.29 0.66
N TYR A 70 4.44 16.72 -0.54
CA TYR A 70 4.40 15.89 -1.74
C TYR A 70 5.72 15.97 -2.49
N LEU A 71 6.12 14.88 -3.13
CA LEU A 71 7.14 14.94 -4.17
C LEU A 71 6.59 15.68 -5.40
N THR A 72 7.42 16.51 -6.00
CA THR A 72 7.17 17.13 -7.31
C THR A 72 7.31 16.12 -8.43
N PHE A 73 6.82 16.46 -9.64
CA PHE A 73 7.04 15.61 -10.81
C PHE A 73 8.52 15.36 -11.10
N ASP A 74 9.37 16.36 -10.93
CA ASP A 74 10.81 16.22 -11.18
C ASP A 74 11.48 15.29 -10.17
N GLU A 75 11.07 15.32 -8.90
CA GLU A 75 11.56 14.41 -7.88
C GLU A 75 11.08 12.96 -8.13
N VAL A 76 9.82 12.78 -8.53
CA VAL A 76 9.31 11.47 -8.95
C VAL A 76 10.06 10.95 -10.17
N ASP A 77 10.29 11.79 -11.17
CA ASP A 77 11.07 11.46 -12.37
C ASP A 77 12.50 11.04 -12.03
N ALA A 78 13.16 11.76 -11.12
CA ALA A 78 14.53 11.42 -10.70
C ALA A 78 14.60 10.04 -10.04
N ILE A 79 13.64 9.74 -9.16
CA ILE A 79 13.55 8.43 -8.50
C ILE A 79 13.27 7.32 -9.52
N ALA A 80 12.31 7.54 -10.42
CA ALA A 80 11.94 6.57 -11.46
C ALA A 80 13.10 6.30 -12.42
N TYR A 81 13.85 7.34 -12.81
CA TYR A 81 15.05 7.20 -13.63
C TYR A 81 16.10 6.29 -12.97
N VAL A 82 16.39 6.52 -11.69
CA VAL A 82 17.33 5.66 -10.95
C VAL A 82 16.81 4.21 -10.90
N GLY A 83 15.51 4.03 -10.65
CA GLY A 83 14.88 2.71 -10.66
C GLY A 83 15.06 1.99 -12.00
N GLN A 84 14.80 2.69 -13.11
CA GLN A 84 15.00 2.15 -14.46
C GLN A 84 16.47 1.76 -14.70
N GLN A 85 17.42 2.63 -14.35
CA GLN A 85 18.87 2.38 -14.55
C GLN A 85 19.37 1.21 -13.71
N THR A 86 18.76 0.92 -12.57
CA THR A 86 19.12 -0.19 -11.68
C THR A 86 18.36 -1.48 -11.98
N GLY A 87 17.59 -1.52 -13.07
CA GLY A 87 16.88 -2.72 -13.54
C GLY A 87 15.59 -3.04 -12.78
N CYS A 88 14.97 -2.04 -12.17
CA CYS A 88 13.61 -2.22 -11.64
C CYS A 88 12.60 -2.38 -12.78
N TYR A 89 11.58 -3.22 -12.54
CA TYR A 89 10.45 -3.40 -13.46
C TYR A 89 9.20 -2.68 -12.98
N GLU A 90 9.11 -2.42 -11.67
CA GLU A 90 7.95 -1.79 -11.06
C GLU A 90 8.35 -0.56 -10.25
N ALA A 91 7.40 0.38 -10.13
CA ALA A 91 7.48 1.50 -9.22
C ALA A 91 6.37 1.39 -8.16
N LEU A 92 6.78 1.28 -6.89
CA LEU A 92 5.88 1.18 -5.76
C LEU A 92 5.60 2.59 -5.23
N PHE A 93 4.41 3.09 -5.51
CA PHE A 93 3.91 4.32 -4.89
C PHE A 93 3.34 4.01 -3.51
N THR A 94 3.99 4.56 -2.50
CA THR A 94 3.51 4.53 -1.11
C THR A 94 3.27 5.95 -0.65
N LEU A 95 2.16 6.17 0.05
CA LEU A 95 1.75 7.51 0.45
C LEU A 95 0.81 7.45 1.66
N GLY A 96 0.65 8.59 2.33
CA GLY A 96 -0.39 8.74 3.34
C GLY A 96 -1.78 8.85 2.73
N ASP A 97 -2.79 8.40 3.46
CA ASP A 97 -4.18 8.41 3.03
C ASP A 97 -4.74 9.83 3.04
N LYS A 98 -5.23 10.32 1.92
CA LYS A 98 -6.01 11.55 1.69
C LYS A 98 -5.64 12.72 2.61
N PRO A 99 -4.39 13.18 2.60
CA PRO A 99 -3.93 14.24 3.52
C PRO A 99 -4.67 15.55 3.35
N GLU A 100 -5.24 15.83 2.19
CA GLU A 100 -6.09 17.00 1.90
C GLU A 100 -7.32 17.09 2.81
N ASN A 101 -7.80 15.97 3.35
CA ASN A 101 -8.92 15.96 4.31
C ASN A 101 -8.56 16.54 5.69
N LYS A 102 -7.27 16.64 6.00
CA LYS A 102 -6.78 17.10 7.31
C LYS A 102 -5.96 18.37 7.22
N TRP A 103 -5.19 18.54 6.15
CA TRP A 103 -4.20 19.59 6.03
C TRP A 103 -4.52 20.52 4.85
N SER A 104 -4.86 21.78 5.14
CA SER A 104 -5.01 22.82 4.10
C SER A 104 -3.73 22.96 3.26
N PHE A 105 -2.57 22.80 3.90
CA PHE A 105 -1.27 22.79 3.23
C PHE A 105 -1.18 21.72 2.14
N ALA A 106 -1.74 20.53 2.36
CA ALA A 106 -1.78 19.46 1.34
C ALA A 106 -2.60 19.90 0.12
N LEU A 107 -3.77 20.50 0.36
CA LEU A 107 -4.63 21.02 -0.70
C LEU A 107 -3.95 22.19 -1.47
N GLU A 108 -3.26 23.07 -0.76
CA GLU A 108 -2.50 24.17 -1.39
C GLU A 108 -1.38 23.65 -2.31
N GLN A 109 -0.66 22.60 -1.89
CA GLN A 109 0.36 21.96 -2.73
C GLN A 109 -0.26 21.31 -3.97
N LEU A 110 -1.33 20.53 -3.79
CA LEU A 110 -2.04 19.88 -4.90
C LEU A 110 -2.53 20.90 -5.91
N ASN A 111 -3.15 22.00 -5.45
CA ASN A 111 -3.61 23.08 -6.31
C ASN A 111 -2.46 23.74 -7.10
N LYS A 112 -1.27 23.91 -6.51
CA LYS A 112 -0.07 24.40 -7.22
C LYS A 112 0.38 23.45 -8.32
N PHE A 113 0.17 22.14 -8.14
CA PHE A 113 0.45 21.13 -9.15
C PHE A 113 -0.67 21.00 -10.20
N GLY A 114 -1.83 21.64 -9.97
CA GLY A 114 -3.00 21.59 -10.86
C GLY A 114 -3.95 20.41 -10.57
N TYR A 115 -3.94 19.87 -9.36
CA TYR A 115 -4.76 18.72 -8.97
C TYR A 115 -5.66 19.05 -7.78
N GLU A 116 -6.86 18.45 -7.77
CA GLU A 116 -7.86 18.67 -6.73
C GLU A 116 -7.65 17.77 -5.50
N ASN A 117 -7.03 16.60 -5.67
CA ASN A 117 -6.85 15.62 -4.63
C ASN A 117 -5.61 14.74 -4.86
N THR A 118 -5.18 14.05 -3.81
CA THR A 118 -4.03 13.15 -3.82
C THR A 118 -4.17 12.02 -4.84
N PHE A 119 -5.36 11.49 -5.00
CA PHE A 119 -5.60 10.36 -5.91
C PHE A 119 -5.36 10.77 -7.37
N SER A 120 -5.88 11.89 -7.82
CA SER A 120 -5.68 12.37 -9.19
C SER A 120 -4.20 12.68 -9.49
N TYR A 121 -3.48 13.24 -8.51
CA TYR A 121 -2.04 13.46 -8.61
C TYR A 121 -1.24 12.14 -8.68
N LEU A 122 -1.63 11.14 -7.89
CA LEU A 122 -1.05 9.80 -7.93
C LEU A 122 -1.23 9.12 -9.29
N VAL A 123 -2.45 9.14 -9.82
CA VAL A 123 -2.77 8.51 -11.12
C VAL A 123 -1.96 9.14 -12.25
N GLU A 124 -1.81 10.46 -12.26
CA GLU A 124 -0.98 11.13 -13.27
C GLU A 124 0.49 10.76 -13.14
N ASN A 125 1.04 10.72 -11.91
CA ASN A 125 2.40 10.24 -11.71
C ASN A 125 2.58 8.78 -12.15
N ALA A 126 1.63 7.90 -11.84
CA ALA A 126 1.66 6.51 -12.24
C ALA A 126 1.70 6.36 -13.77
N LYS A 127 0.81 7.07 -14.48
CA LYS A 127 0.80 7.14 -15.94
C LYS A 127 2.14 7.64 -16.49
N ARG A 128 2.60 8.77 -15.97
CA ARG A 128 3.82 9.44 -16.41
C ARG A 128 5.06 8.55 -16.30
N ILE A 129 5.24 7.83 -15.18
CA ILE A 129 6.40 6.94 -15.03
C ILE A 129 6.32 5.71 -15.93
N ASN A 130 5.12 5.18 -16.18
CA ASN A 130 4.95 4.10 -17.12
C ASN A 130 5.29 4.53 -18.54
N ASP A 131 4.77 5.66 -18.99
CA ASP A 131 4.99 6.17 -20.34
C ASP A 131 6.47 6.54 -20.59
N LYS A 132 7.13 7.16 -19.60
CA LYS A 132 8.48 7.71 -19.76
C LYS A 132 9.60 6.75 -19.39
N TYR A 133 9.39 5.93 -18.36
CA TYR A 133 10.44 5.06 -17.81
C TYR A 133 10.14 3.57 -17.99
N HIS A 134 8.96 3.22 -18.51
CA HIS A 134 8.49 1.85 -18.69
C HIS A 134 8.49 1.02 -17.39
N LEU A 135 8.30 1.69 -16.26
CA LEU A 135 8.11 1.05 -14.96
C LEU A 135 6.61 0.79 -14.74
N LEU A 136 6.25 -0.43 -14.39
CA LEU A 136 4.88 -0.78 -14.07
C LEU A 136 4.49 -0.19 -12.70
N PRO A 137 3.47 0.69 -12.62
CA PRO A 137 3.06 1.24 -11.35
C PRO A 137 2.41 0.18 -10.45
N HIS A 138 2.74 0.22 -9.16
CA HIS A 138 2.00 -0.43 -8.08
C HIS A 138 1.62 0.63 -7.06
N ILE A 139 0.33 0.84 -6.84
CA ILE A 139 -0.14 1.94 -6.00
C ILE A 139 -0.75 1.45 -4.69
N ASN A 140 -0.42 2.16 -3.59
CA ASN A 140 -0.99 1.95 -2.26
C ASN A 140 -1.57 3.27 -1.72
N PRO A 141 -2.71 3.76 -2.24
CA PRO A 141 -3.23 5.09 -1.92
C PRO A 141 -4.09 5.12 -0.64
N GLY A 142 -4.20 4.02 0.08
CA GLY A 142 -5.15 3.92 1.18
C GLY A 142 -6.58 3.62 0.70
N LEU A 143 -7.57 4.28 1.29
CA LEU A 143 -8.98 4.06 0.98
C LEU A 143 -9.37 4.63 -0.38
N MET A 144 -9.92 3.78 -1.24
CA MET A 144 -10.43 4.16 -2.55
C MET A 144 -11.93 3.90 -2.68
N SER A 145 -12.63 4.81 -3.34
CA SER A 145 -13.98 4.57 -3.85
C SER A 145 -13.95 3.62 -5.06
N GLN A 146 -15.10 3.06 -5.40
CA GLN A 146 -15.22 2.21 -6.58
C GLN A 146 -14.81 2.94 -7.87
N ASN A 147 -15.15 4.23 -8.01
CA ASN A 147 -14.75 5.03 -9.18
C ASN A 147 -13.24 5.25 -9.23
N GLU A 148 -12.58 5.50 -8.10
CA GLU A 148 -11.12 5.60 -8.02
C GLU A 148 -10.47 4.26 -8.40
N ILE A 149 -11.01 3.12 -7.97
CA ILE A 149 -10.52 1.78 -8.37
C ILE A 149 -10.65 1.58 -9.89
N ILE A 150 -11.77 1.93 -10.48
CA ILE A 150 -11.99 1.82 -11.93
C ILE A 150 -11.00 2.71 -12.69
N GLU A 151 -10.72 3.91 -12.17
CA GLU A 151 -9.80 4.85 -12.80
C GLU A 151 -8.34 4.35 -12.73
N TYR A 152 -7.85 3.99 -11.54
CA TYR A 152 -6.46 3.59 -11.44
C TYR A 152 -6.12 2.32 -12.23
N LYS A 153 -7.06 1.39 -12.36
CA LYS A 153 -6.87 0.15 -13.14
C LYS A 153 -6.50 0.39 -14.61
N LYS A 154 -6.77 1.57 -15.14
CA LYS A 154 -6.37 1.95 -16.50
C LYS A 154 -4.86 2.23 -16.62
N HIS A 155 -4.22 2.58 -15.52
CA HIS A 155 -2.85 3.10 -15.49
C HIS A 155 -1.90 2.31 -14.58
N SER A 156 -2.43 1.44 -13.72
CA SER A 156 -1.64 0.62 -12.80
C SER A 156 -2.09 -0.83 -12.87
N PRO A 157 -1.21 -1.77 -13.23
CA PRO A 157 -1.54 -3.19 -13.33
C PRO A 157 -1.78 -3.85 -11.98
N SER A 158 -1.33 -3.22 -10.90
CA SER A 158 -1.49 -3.73 -9.54
C SER A 158 -1.68 -2.61 -8.53
N GLY A 159 -2.33 -2.92 -7.42
CA GLY A 159 -2.52 -2.02 -6.30
C GLY A 159 -2.64 -2.78 -5.00
N GLY A 160 -2.37 -2.11 -3.89
CA GLY A 160 -2.44 -2.66 -2.56
C GLY A 160 -3.34 -1.85 -1.63
N LEU A 161 -3.82 -2.55 -0.62
CA LEU A 161 -4.49 -1.98 0.52
C LEU A 161 -3.89 -2.62 1.78
N MET A 162 -3.28 -1.80 2.64
CA MET A 162 -2.68 -2.26 3.88
C MET A 162 -3.78 -2.43 4.93
N LEU A 163 -4.16 -3.69 5.18
CA LEU A 163 -5.07 -4.05 6.26
C LEU A 163 -4.26 -4.42 7.50
N GLU A 164 -4.19 -3.51 8.48
CA GLU A 164 -3.33 -3.68 9.64
C GLU A 164 -3.99 -4.53 10.75
N THR A 165 -5.30 -4.36 10.96
CA THR A 165 -6.01 -5.10 12.02
C THR A 165 -7.50 -5.20 11.78
N PHE A 166 -8.11 -6.28 12.33
CA PHE A 166 -9.56 -6.45 12.46
C PHE A 166 -10.07 -6.16 13.89
N SER A 167 -9.18 -5.80 14.82
CA SER A 167 -9.54 -5.60 16.22
C SER A 167 -9.92 -4.16 16.50
N SER A 168 -11.17 -3.93 16.94
CA SER A 168 -11.63 -2.62 17.40
C SER A 168 -10.86 -2.10 18.61
N ARG A 169 -10.36 -3.01 19.47
CA ARG A 169 -9.61 -2.65 20.68
C ARG A 169 -8.34 -1.85 20.37
N ILE A 170 -7.68 -2.11 19.25
CA ILE A 170 -6.44 -1.42 18.89
C ILE A 170 -6.71 0.04 18.46
N ASN A 171 -7.97 0.41 18.19
CA ASN A 171 -8.38 1.79 17.89
C ASN A 171 -8.75 2.61 19.14
N GLU A 172 -8.80 2.01 20.32
CA GLU A 172 -9.08 2.71 21.56
C GLU A 172 -7.91 3.62 21.95
N LYS A 173 -8.20 4.65 22.74
CA LYS A 173 -7.19 5.61 23.21
C LYS A 173 -6.03 4.90 23.93
N GLY A 174 -4.81 5.19 23.52
CA GLY A 174 -3.60 4.57 24.05
C GLY A 174 -3.11 3.35 23.27
N HIS A 175 -3.85 2.90 22.25
CA HIS A 175 -3.45 1.81 21.37
C HIS A 175 -2.86 2.30 20.03
N ALA A 176 -2.20 1.40 19.31
CA ALA A 176 -1.37 1.72 18.14
C ALA A 176 -2.16 2.32 16.97
N HIS A 177 -3.44 1.98 16.80
CA HIS A 177 -4.30 2.49 15.73
C HIS A 177 -5.24 3.62 16.18
N TYR A 178 -5.04 4.17 17.38
CA TYR A 178 -5.84 5.30 17.82
C TYR A 178 -5.70 6.49 16.85
N GLY A 179 -6.82 6.97 16.34
CA GLY A 179 -6.86 8.03 15.34
C GLY A 179 -6.67 7.57 13.90
N ALA A 180 -6.57 6.26 13.65
CA ALA A 180 -6.55 5.68 12.31
C ALA A 180 -7.96 5.24 11.89
N LYS A 181 -8.26 5.35 10.58
CA LYS A 181 -9.55 4.91 10.00
C LYS A 181 -9.58 3.42 9.64
N THR A 182 -8.74 2.60 10.24
CA THR A 182 -8.49 1.20 9.87
C THR A 182 -9.74 0.33 9.88
N LEU A 183 -10.69 0.58 10.80
CA LEU A 183 -11.97 -0.16 10.82
C LEU A 183 -12.85 0.14 9.60
N SER A 184 -12.72 1.33 9.02
CA SER A 184 -13.43 1.67 7.78
C SER A 184 -12.91 0.85 6.59
N LEU A 185 -11.64 0.44 6.62
CA LEU A 185 -11.01 -0.40 5.60
C LEU A 185 -11.65 -1.78 5.53
N ILE A 186 -12.02 -2.37 6.66
CA ILE A 186 -12.65 -3.69 6.71
C ILE A 186 -14.01 -3.67 6.01
N HIS A 187 -14.79 -2.63 6.22
CA HIS A 187 -16.12 -2.49 5.61
C HIS A 187 -16.08 -2.19 4.11
N ILE A 188 -14.99 -1.61 3.63
CA ILE A 188 -14.81 -1.23 2.22
C ILE A 188 -14.11 -2.33 1.43
N SER A 189 -13.20 -3.11 2.03
CA SER A 189 -12.48 -4.17 1.34
C SER A 189 -13.33 -5.43 1.07
N GLU A 190 -14.38 -5.67 1.83
CA GLU A 190 -15.28 -6.81 1.60
C GLU A 190 -15.94 -6.82 0.22
N PRO A 191 -16.44 -5.70 -0.33
CA PRO A 191 -16.95 -5.67 -1.70
C PRO A 191 -15.89 -5.91 -2.77
N THR A 192 -14.63 -5.54 -2.51
CA THR A 192 -13.54 -5.73 -3.48
C THR A 192 -13.02 -7.15 -3.51
N ARG A 193 -13.15 -7.91 -2.41
CA ARG A 193 -12.80 -9.32 -2.34
C ARG A 193 -13.65 -10.20 -3.29
N ARG A 194 -14.85 -9.77 -3.61
CA ARG A 194 -15.74 -10.46 -4.58
C ARG A 194 -15.43 -10.14 -6.03
N LEU A 195 -14.57 -9.17 -6.31
CA LEU A 195 -14.21 -8.73 -7.67
C LEU A 195 -12.85 -9.28 -8.15
N VAL A 196 -12.15 -10.04 -7.31
CA VAL A 196 -10.80 -10.59 -7.59
C VAL A 196 -10.82 -12.12 -7.76
N ILE A 197 -12.02 -12.72 -7.94
CA ILE A 197 -12.17 -14.14 -8.29
C ILE A 197 -12.62 -14.25 -9.74
#